data_adf96421dce8dffdd1f65e9f30a55ffd
#
_entry.id   adf96421dce8dffdd1f65e9f30a55ffd
#
_cell.length_a   1.000
_cell.length_b   1.000
_cell.length_c   1.000
_cell.angle_alpha   90.00
_cell.angle_beta   90.00
_cell.angle_gamma   90.00
#
_symmetry.space_group_name_H-M   'P 1'
#
loop_
_entity.id
_entity.type
_entity.pdbx_description
1 polymer ?
#
loop_
_entity_poly.entity_id
_entity_poly.type
_entity_poly.pdbx_seq_one_letter_code
_entity_poly.pdbx_strand_id
1 'polypeptide(L)'
;MKFDKIKEPESGSKITITDGQINVPNNPIIPFIEGDGIGVDITPAMLKVVDNAVKVAYEGERKIEWMEVYCGEKSTHVYTKDTWLPDETIEALREYVVSIKGPLTTPIGGGIRSLNVSLRQILDLYVCLRPIRYFDGVPSPVKRPQDTDMIIFRENSEDIYSGIEFKAESNESKKIVEILKKEFGIDQIRFPDTVGIGVKPISKEGTERLVKKVSISELNMINLL
;
A
#
# COMPACT_ATOMS: atom_id res chain seq x y z
N MET A 1 19.09 -4.45 -20.58
CA MET A 1 18.01 -4.71 -19.60
C MET A 1 17.78 -3.42 -18.86
N LYS A 2 16.54 -3.08 -18.57
CA LYS A 2 16.20 -1.82 -17.87
C LYS A 2 16.49 -1.91 -16.36
N PHE A 3 16.33 -3.11 -15.80
CA PHE A 3 16.56 -3.40 -14.40
C PHE A 3 17.81 -4.28 -14.22
N ASP A 4 18.48 -4.17 -13.07
CA ASP A 4 19.70 -4.94 -12.79
C ASP A 4 19.36 -6.36 -12.26
N LYS A 5 18.43 -6.46 -11.31
CA LYS A 5 18.05 -7.72 -10.67
C LYS A 5 16.65 -8.20 -11.02
N ILE A 6 15.75 -7.28 -11.37
CA ILE A 6 14.38 -7.62 -11.78
C ILE A 6 14.40 -8.19 -13.19
N LYS A 7 13.79 -9.36 -13.37
CA LYS A 7 13.66 -10.00 -14.67
C LYS A 7 12.30 -9.70 -15.27
N GLU A 8 12.28 -8.94 -16.35
CA GLU A 8 11.06 -8.74 -17.13
C GLU A 8 10.65 -10.03 -17.83
N PRO A 9 9.34 -10.37 -17.89
CA PRO A 9 8.86 -11.49 -18.68
C PRO A 9 9.22 -11.33 -20.17
N GLU A 10 9.47 -12.43 -20.85
CA GLU A 10 9.79 -12.44 -22.29
C GLU A 10 8.58 -12.04 -23.16
N SER A 11 7.37 -12.15 -22.64
CA SER A 11 6.11 -11.84 -23.31
C SER A 11 5.22 -10.99 -22.42
N GLY A 12 4.16 -10.44 -23.01
CA GLY A 12 3.23 -9.56 -22.32
C GLY A 12 3.45 -8.08 -22.61
N SER A 13 2.57 -7.27 -22.09
CA SER A 13 2.59 -5.82 -22.26
C SER A 13 2.17 -5.09 -20.99
N LYS A 14 2.63 -3.86 -20.85
CA LYS A 14 2.29 -3.02 -19.68
C LYS A 14 0.84 -2.59 -19.74
N ILE A 15 0.21 -2.52 -18.58
CA ILE A 15 -1.03 -1.75 -18.41
C ILE A 15 -0.67 -0.27 -18.55
N THR A 16 -1.46 0.48 -19.30
CA THR A 16 -1.24 1.92 -19.53
C THR A 16 -2.45 2.74 -19.13
N ILE A 17 -2.23 4.02 -18.86
CA ILE A 17 -3.28 4.99 -18.61
C ILE A 17 -3.17 6.05 -19.71
N THR A 18 -4.24 6.22 -20.49
CA THR A 18 -4.33 7.22 -21.55
C THR A 18 -5.61 8.01 -21.34
N ASP A 19 -5.53 9.32 -21.24
CA ASP A 19 -6.66 10.22 -20.99
C ASP A 19 -7.53 9.82 -19.78
N GLY A 20 -6.87 9.33 -18.72
CA GLY A 20 -7.53 8.87 -17.50
C GLY A 20 -8.18 7.49 -17.58
N GLN A 21 -8.08 6.81 -18.72
CA GLN A 21 -8.61 5.46 -18.92
C GLN A 21 -7.49 4.42 -18.79
N ILE A 22 -7.80 3.33 -18.10
CA ILE A 22 -6.88 2.20 -17.93
C ILE A 22 -7.06 1.27 -19.14
N ASN A 23 -5.95 1.04 -19.87
CA ASN A 23 -5.90 0.11 -20.99
C ASN A 23 -5.19 -1.16 -20.54
N VAL A 24 -5.92 -2.28 -20.52
CA VAL A 24 -5.42 -3.59 -20.09
C VAL A 24 -5.22 -4.48 -21.31
N PRO A 25 -3.98 -4.89 -21.64
CA PRO A 25 -3.73 -5.83 -22.74
C PRO A 25 -4.22 -7.24 -22.40
N ASN A 26 -4.27 -8.12 -23.39
CA ASN A 26 -4.67 -9.52 -23.17
C ASN A 26 -3.69 -10.29 -22.27
N ASN A 27 -2.42 -9.94 -22.34
CA ASN A 27 -1.35 -10.52 -21.50
C ASN A 27 -0.67 -9.39 -20.71
N PRO A 28 -1.30 -8.86 -19.65
CA PRO A 28 -0.69 -7.79 -18.85
C PRO A 28 0.49 -8.32 -18.04
N ILE A 29 1.56 -7.54 -17.98
CA ILE A 29 2.66 -7.77 -17.03
C ILE A 29 2.25 -7.15 -15.72
N ILE A 30 2.19 -7.95 -14.64
CA ILE A 30 1.85 -7.50 -13.29
C ILE A 30 3.02 -7.80 -12.35
N PRO A 31 3.70 -6.76 -11.83
CA PRO A 31 4.69 -6.92 -10.78
C PRO A 31 4.06 -7.51 -9.51
N PHE A 32 4.82 -8.38 -8.84
CA PHE A 32 4.41 -8.83 -7.51
C PHE A 32 5.60 -8.86 -6.54
N ILE A 33 5.32 -8.58 -5.28
CA ILE A 33 6.22 -8.74 -4.16
C ILE A 33 5.76 -9.98 -3.40
N GLU A 34 6.60 -11.01 -3.31
CA GLU A 34 6.29 -12.25 -2.58
C GLU A 34 5.95 -11.96 -1.12
N GLY A 35 6.73 -11.08 -0.49
CA GLY A 35 6.57 -10.69 0.90
C GLY A 35 7.38 -11.54 1.88
N ASP A 36 7.29 -11.15 3.15
CA ASP A 36 8.02 -11.76 4.27
C ASP A 36 7.13 -12.74 5.04
N GLY A 37 7.74 -13.56 5.88
CA GLY A 37 7.04 -14.49 6.77
C GLY A 37 6.12 -15.42 5.99
N ILE A 38 4.82 -15.33 6.22
CA ILE A 38 3.81 -16.15 5.51
C ILE A 38 3.69 -15.83 4.02
N GLY A 39 4.37 -14.79 3.53
CA GLY A 39 4.37 -14.41 2.11
C GLY A 39 4.82 -15.54 1.19
N VAL A 40 5.82 -16.31 1.61
CA VAL A 40 6.35 -17.45 0.85
C VAL A 40 5.33 -18.58 0.66
N ASP A 41 4.36 -18.69 1.55
CA ASP A 41 3.29 -19.69 1.48
C ASP A 41 2.08 -19.19 0.69
N ILE A 42 1.62 -17.96 1.00
CA ILE A 42 0.36 -17.44 0.44
C ILE A 42 0.52 -16.90 -0.98
N THR A 43 1.68 -16.35 -1.34
CA THR A 43 1.88 -15.75 -2.67
C THR A 43 1.84 -16.79 -3.79
N PRO A 44 2.50 -17.96 -3.71
CA PRO A 44 2.34 -19.01 -4.71
C PRO A 44 0.89 -19.52 -4.84
N ALA A 45 0.17 -19.61 -3.72
CA ALA A 45 -1.24 -19.99 -3.73
C ALA A 45 -2.09 -18.91 -4.43
N MET A 46 -1.85 -17.64 -4.16
CA MET A 46 -2.51 -16.51 -4.81
C MET A 46 -2.27 -16.51 -6.31
N LEU A 47 -1.03 -16.63 -6.77
CA LEU A 47 -0.69 -16.68 -8.19
C LEU A 47 -1.47 -17.80 -8.90
N LYS A 48 -1.46 -19.00 -8.33
CA LYS A 48 -2.18 -20.16 -8.88
C LYS A 48 -3.69 -19.94 -8.95
N VAL A 49 -4.30 -19.34 -7.93
CA VAL A 49 -5.74 -19.05 -7.89
C VAL A 49 -6.09 -18.01 -8.95
N VAL A 50 -5.33 -16.92 -9.02
CA VAL A 50 -5.58 -15.84 -9.99
C VAL A 50 -5.40 -16.31 -11.42
N ASP A 51 -4.34 -17.09 -11.72
CA ASP A 51 -4.12 -17.66 -13.06
C ASP A 51 -5.29 -18.54 -13.50
N ASN A 52 -5.78 -19.41 -12.61
CA ASN A 52 -6.94 -20.25 -12.94
C ASN A 52 -8.22 -19.43 -13.09
N ALA A 53 -8.45 -18.42 -12.27
CA ALA A 53 -9.60 -17.52 -12.38
C ALA A 53 -9.59 -16.78 -13.73
N VAL A 54 -8.44 -16.22 -14.14
CA VAL A 54 -8.28 -15.56 -15.45
C VAL A 54 -8.51 -16.54 -16.58
N LYS A 55 -7.92 -17.74 -16.52
CA LYS A 55 -8.11 -18.78 -17.52
C LYS A 55 -9.58 -19.16 -17.70
N VAL A 56 -10.33 -19.31 -16.61
CA VAL A 56 -11.75 -19.66 -16.66
C VAL A 56 -12.58 -18.47 -17.17
N ALA A 57 -12.34 -17.27 -16.64
CA ALA A 57 -13.14 -16.08 -17.00
C ALA A 57 -12.97 -15.66 -18.45
N TYR A 58 -11.84 -15.94 -19.06
CA TYR A 58 -11.51 -15.55 -20.44
C TYR A 58 -11.27 -16.76 -21.38
N GLU A 59 -11.71 -17.95 -20.99
CA GLU A 59 -11.64 -19.16 -21.81
C GLU A 59 -10.22 -19.50 -22.32
N GLY A 60 -9.19 -19.01 -21.59
CA GLY A 60 -7.79 -19.18 -21.94
C GLY A 60 -7.22 -18.15 -22.92
N GLU A 61 -8.03 -17.21 -23.40
CA GLU A 61 -7.56 -16.16 -24.35
C GLU A 61 -6.69 -15.11 -23.70
N ARG A 62 -6.72 -15.00 -22.36
CA ARG A 62 -5.92 -14.06 -21.59
C ARG A 62 -5.10 -14.77 -20.51
N LYS A 63 -3.95 -14.20 -20.21
CA LYS A 63 -3.09 -14.65 -19.10
C LYS A 63 -2.36 -13.46 -18.49
N ILE A 64 -1.94 -13.59 -17.24
CA ILE A 64 -1.07 -12.62 -16.59
C ILE A 64 0.38 -13.09 -16.77
N GLU A 65 1.25 -12.15 -17.13
CA GLU A 65 2.69 -12.35 -17.07
C GLU A 65 3.22 -11.76 -15.78
N TRP A 66 3.58 -12.64 -14.86
CA TRP A 66 4.04 -12.24 -13.54
C TRP A 66 5.49 -11.77 -13.56
N MET A 67 5.78 -10.65 -12.90
CA MET A 67 7.13 -10.10 -12.75
C MET A 67 7.45 -9.94 -11.28
N GLU A 68 8.36 -10.77 -10.76
CA GLU A 68 8.77 -10.62 -9.36
C GLU A 68 9.62 -9.37 -9.17
N VAL A 69 9.26 -8.56 -8.18
CA VAL A 69 10.02 -7.40 -7.70
C VAL A 69 10.28 -7.55 -6.21
N TYR A 70 11.38 -7.03 -5.74
CA TYR A 70 11.89 -7.36 -4.41
C TYR A 70 11.68 -6.24 -3.40
N CYS A 71 11.14 -6.58 -2.24
CA CYS A 71 11.00 -5.71 -1.08
C CYS A 71 10.97 -6.56 0.19
N GLY A 72 11.42 -6.03 1.29
CA GLY A 72 11.48 -6.76 2.56
C GLY A 72 12.73 -7.62 2.70
N GLU A 73 12.62 -8.69 3.45
CA GLU A 73 13.73 -9.58 3.78
C GLU A 73 14.36 -10.21 2.54
N LYS A 74 13.56 -10.68 1.60
CA LYS A 74 14.04 -11.26 0.32
C LYS A 74 14.93 -10.28 -0.46
N SER A 75 14.63 -8.99 -0.40
CA SER A 75 15.44 -7.95 -1.05
C SER A 75 16.86 -7.90 -0.51
N THR A 76 17.06 -8.10 0.79
CA THR A 76 18.39 -8.07 1.41
C THR A 76 19.28 -9.24 0.95
N HIS A 77 18.69 -10.32 0.46
CA HIS A 77 19.41 -11.46 -0.10
C HIS A 77 19.73 -11.29 -1.59
N VAL A 78 18.87 -10.59 -2.33
CA VAL A 78 19.04 -10.38 -3.78
C VAL A 78 20.00 -9.22 -4.07
N TYR A 79 19.96 -8.15 -3.27
CA TYR A 79 20.80 -6.95 -3.42
C TYR A 79 21.93 -6.91 -2.40
N THR A 80 21.77 -6.12 -1.36
CA THR A 80 22.71 -6.02 -0.24
C THR A 80 21.96 -6.13 1.06
N LYS A 81 22.65 -6.51 2.13
CA LYS A 81 22.11 -6.73 3.48
C LYS A 81 21.24 -5.56 3.99
N ASP A 82 21.52 -4.34 3.56
CA ASP A 82 20.84 -3.15 4.01
C ASP A 82 19.76 -2.65 3.02
N THR A 83 19.58 -3.35 1.89
CA THR A 83 18.62 -2.95 0.83
C THR A 83 17.28 -3.62 1.03
N TRP A 84 16.41 -3.00 1.82
CA TRP A 84 15.04 -3.49 2.09
C TRP A 84 14.02 -3.07 1.04
N LEU A 85 14.24 -1.95 0.35
CA LEU A 85 13.38 -1.42 -0.71
C LEU A 85 14.27 -0.82 -1.80
N PRO A 86 14.61 -1.60 -2.84
CA PRO A 86 15.44 -1.13 -3.96
C PRO A 86 14.74 -0.06 -4.80
N ASP A 87 15.51 0.88 -5.33
CA ASP A 87 15.00 1.92 -6.23
C ASP A 87 14.38 1.33 -7.49
N GLU A 88 14.97 0.27 -8.08
CA GLU A 88 14.40 -0.38 -9.27
C GLU A 88 13.04 -1.04 -8.99
N THR A 89 12.76 -1.47 -7.76
CA THR A 89 11.42 -1.93 -7.37
C THR A 89 10.42 -0.79 -7.42
N ILE A 90 10.79 0.39 -6.91
CA ILE A 90 9.93 1.58 -6.97
C ILE A 90 9.67 1.99 -8.42
N GLU A 91 10.71 1.98 -9.25
CA GLU A 91 10.60 2.27 -10.69
C GLU A 91 9.67 1.29 -11.39
N ALA A 92 9.83 -0.02 -11.14
CA ALA A 92 8.96 -1.05 -11.70
C ALA A 92 7.50 -0.86 -11.27
N LEU A 93 7.24 -0.63 -9.98
CA LEU A 93 5.88 -0.42 -9.48
C LEU A 93 5.20 0.82 -10.08
N ARG A 94 5.95 1.90 -10.33
CA ARG A 94 5.43 3.09 -11.02
C ARG A 94 5.12 2.83 -12.49
N GLU A 95 6.02 2.14 -13.17
CA GLU A 95 5.94 1.92 -14.61
C GLU A 95 4.83 0.97 -15.01
N TYR A 96 4.59 -0.07 -14.21
CA TYR A 96 3.60 -1.10 -14.53
C TYR A 96 2.21 -0.81 -13.97
N VAL A 97 2.03 0.28 -13.24
CA VAL A 97 0.74 0.84 -12.75
C VAL A 97 0.01 -0.05 -11.75
N VAL A 98 -0.17 -1.34 -12.05
CA VAL A 98 -0.87 -2.32 -11.19
C VAL A 98 0.11 -3.35 -10.69
N SER A 99 0.08 -3.63 -9.40
CA SER A 99 0.95 -4.63 -8.76
C SER A 99 0.26 -5.32 -7.60
N ILE A 100 0.75 -6.49 -7.22
CA ILE A 100 0.29 -7.23 -6.05
C ILE A 100 1.42 -7.31 -5.04
N LYS A 101 1.11 -7.09 -3.77
CA LYS A 101 2.09 -7.10 -2.70
C LYS A 101 1.70 -8.09 -1.60
N GLY A 102 2.59 -9.01 -1.30
CA GLY A 102 2.53 -9.86 -0.12
C GLY A 102 2.78 -9.10 1.20
N PRO A 103 2.68 -9.75 2.35
CA PRO A 103 2.96 -9.13 3.65
C PRO A 103 4.42 -8.68 3.73
N LEU A 104 4.69 -7.58 4.44
CA LEU A 104 6.05 -7.09 4.68
C LEU A 104 6.27 -6.89 6.18
N THR A 105 7.37 -7.41 6.67
CA THR A 105 7.84 -7.22 8.04
C THR A 105 8.56 -5.88 8.16
N THR A 106 8.29 -5.15 9.23
CA THR A 106 9.09 -3.97 9.58
C THR A 106 10.13 -4.40 10.60
N PRO A 107 11.44 -4.26 10.33
CA PRO A 107 12.49 -4.58 11.28
C PRO A 107 12.32 -3.78 12.58
N ILE A 108 12.37 -4.48 13.72
CA ILE A 108 12.26 -3.85 15.04
C ILE A 108 13.64 -3.34 15.47
N GLY A 109 13.72 -2.09 15.91
CA GLY A 109 14.92 -1.52 16.54
C GLY A 109 15.97 -0.90 15.62
N GLY A 110 15.78 -0.92 14.29
CA GLY A 110 16.75 -0.38 13.33
C GLY A 110 16.51 1.06 12.85
N GLY A 111 15.52 1.77 13.37
CA GLY A 111 15.15 3.09 12.84
C GLY A 111 14.56 3.04 11.42
N ILE A 112 14.34 1.86 10.88
CA ILE A 112 13.76 1.65 9.54
C ILE A 112 12.27 1.94 9.63
N ARG A 113 11.82 2.88 8.81
CA ARG A 113 10.40 3.17 8.65
C ARG A 113 9.68 1.96 8.05
N SER A 114 8.42 1.77 8.43
CA SER A 114 7.59 0.71 7.84
C SER A 114 7.64 0.73 6.30
N LEU A 115 8.10 -0.36 5.69
CA LEU A 115 8.16 -0.50 4.23
C LEU A 115 6.80 -0.27 3.57
N ASN A 116 5.71 -0.69 4.24
CA ASN A 116 4.35 -0.42 3.78
C ASN A 116 4.04 1.07 3.74
N VAL A 117 4.45 1.83 4.75
CA VAL A 117 4.26 3.29 4.79
C VAL A 117 5.14 3.96 3.73
N SER A 118 6.39 3.51 3.58
CA SER A 118 7.30 4.04 2.55
C SER A 118 6.73 3.86 1.15
N LEU A 119 6.27 2.66 0.79
CA LEU A 119 5.63 2.41 -0.51
C LEU A 119 4.41 3.30 -0.75
N ARG A 120 3.53 3.46 0.25
CA ARG A 120 2.33 4.30 0.13
C ARG A 120 2.67 5.76 -0.14
N GLN A 121 3.71 6.28 0.52
CA GLN A 121 4.13 7.67 0.36
C GLN A 121 4.90 7.89 -0.93
N ILE A 122 5.86 7.03 -1.24
CA ILE A 122 6.71 7.17 -2.43
C ILE A 122 5.87 7.04 -3.72
N LEU A 123 4.86 6.17 -3.72
CA LEU A 123 3.97 5.93 -4.86
C LEU A 123 2.67 6.77 -4.80
N ASP A 124 2.52 7.65 -3.81
CA ASP A 124 1.31 8.44 -3.54
C ASP A 124 0.01 7.62 -3.55
N LEU A 125 0.04 6.47 -2.86
CA LEU A 125 -1.14 5.61 -2.71
C LEU A 125 -2.07 6.16 -1.63
N TYR A 126 -2.71 7.29 -1.89
CA TYR A 126 -3.45 8.09 -0.91
C TYR A 126 -4.76 7.47 -0.45
N VAL A 127 -5.31 6.49 -1.16
CA VAL A 127 -6.55 5.80 -0.80
C VAL A 127 -6.29 4.32 -0.56
N CYS A 128 -6.67 3.82 0.62
CA CYS A 128 -6.79 2.39 0.88
C CYS A 128 -8.27 2.01 0.75
N LEU A 129 -8.62 1.35 -0.35
CA LEU A 129 -9.98 0.89 -0.65
C LEU A 129 -10.14 -0.55 -0.17
N ARG A 130 -11.13 -0.80 0.68
CA ARG A 130 -11.38 -2.11 1.28
C ARG A 130 -12.85 -2.52 1.10
N PRO A 131 -13.18 -3.28 0.06
CA PRO A 131 -14.48 -3.93 -0.03
C PRO A 131 -14.57 -5.03 1.04
N ILE A 132 -15.65 -5.03 1.80
CA ILE A 132 -15.93 -5.99 2.85
C ILE A 132 -17.28 -6.60 2.54
N ARG A 133 -17.27 -7.88 2.20
CA ARG A 133 -18.44 -8.63 1.81
C ARG A 133 -18.40 -10.02 2.45
N TYR A 134 -19.57 -10.51 2.86
CA TYR A 134 -19.69 -11.89 3.30
C TYR A 134 -19.75 -12.84 2.09
N PHE A 135 -19.12 -13.98 2.23
CA PHE A 135 -19.21 -15.09 1.28
C PHE A 135 -19.85 -16.29 1.96
N ASP A 136 -20.86 -16.88 1.32
CA ASP A 136 -21.59 -18.02 1.86
C ASP A 136 -20.66 -19.20 2.17
N GLY A 137 -20.92 -19.85 3.32
CA GLY A 137 -20.12 -20.97 3.80
C GLY A 137 -18.87 -20.60 4.61
N VAL A 138 -18.52 -19.32 4.71
CA VAL A 138 -17.41 -18.87 5.55
C VAL A 138 -17.86 -18.68 7.00
N PRO A 139 -17.17 -19.27 7.99
CA PRO A 139 -17.47 -19.01 9.40
C PRO A 139 -17.37 -17.53 9.75
N SER A 140 -18.35 -16.99 10.48
CA SER A 140 -18.36 -15.60 10.89
C SER A 140 -18.78 -15.47 12.36
N PRO A 141 -18.13 -14.58 13.15
CA PRO A 141 -18.54 -14.29 14.52
C PRO A 141 -19.76 -13.36 14.58
N VAL A 142 -20.20 -12.81 13.46
CA VAL A 142 -21.33 -11.87 13.38
C VAL A 142 -22.63 -12.67 13.22
N LYS A 143 -23.71 -12.23 13.89
CA LYS A 143 -25.00 -12.93 13.88
C LYS A 143 -25.69 -12.97 12.51
N ARG A 144 -25.53 -11.91 11.72
CA ARG A 144 -26.12 -11.76 10.38
C ARG A 144 -25.06 -11.27 9.39
N PRO A 145 -24.07 -12.12 9.05
CA PRO A 145 -22.95 -11.72 8.19
C PRO A 145 -23.40 -11.37 6.77
N GLN A 146 -24.50 -11.93 6.28
CA GLN A 146 -25.08 -11.64 4.96
C GLN A 146 -25.52 -10.19 4.80
N ASP A 147 -25.75 -9.45 5.90
CA ASP A 147 -26.11 -8.02 5.87
C ASP A 147 -24.87 -7.12 5.68
N THR A 148 -23.67 -7.72 5.62
CA THR A 148 -22.40 -6.99 5.47
C THR A 148 -22.05 -6.89 4.00
N ASP A 149 -22.21 -5.72 3.41
CA ASP A 149 -21.70 -5.36 2.08
C ASP A 149 -21.35 -3.86 2.12
N MET A 150 -20.06 -3.55 2.29
CA MET A 150 -19.60 -2.19 2.44
C MET A 150 -18.22 -1.99 1.80
N ILE A 151 -17.91 -0.76 1.44
CA ILE A 151 -16.57 -0.37 0.98
C ILE A 151 -16.03 0.72 1.91
N ILE A 152 -14.90 0.44 2.54
CA ILE A 152 -14.20 1.40 3.40
C ILE A 152 -13.13 2.10 2.57
N PHE A 153 -13.20 3.44 2.52
CA PHE A 153 -12.16 4.30 1.98
C PHE A 153 -11.37 4.89 3.14
N ARG A 154 -10.08 4.61 3.19
CA ARG A 154 -9.21 5.05 4.28
C ARG A 154 -8.13 5.96 3.75
N GLU A 155 -7.91 7.10 4.43
CA GLU A 155 -6.73 7.94 4.24
C GLU A 155 -5.46 7.14 4.52
N ASN A 156 -4.42 7.40 3.71
CA ASN A 156 -3.25 6.55 3.71
C ASN A 156 -1.91 7.32 3.61
N SER A 157 -1.93 8.63 3.42
CA SER A 157 -0.76 9.47 3.18
C SER A 157 -0.56 10.58 4.20
N GLU A 158 -1.63 11.10 4.77
CA GLU A 158 -1.62 12.13 5.83
C GLU A 158 -1.96 11.54 7.20
N ASP A 159 -2.39 12.36 8.14
CA ASP A 159 -2.72 12.00 9.51
C ASP A 159 -1.47 11.43 10.22
N ILE A 160 -1.65 10.46 11.08
CA ILE A 160 -0.56 9.74 11.76
C ILE A 160 0.39 9.01 10.79
N TYR A 161 -0.05 8.77 9.55
CA TYR A 161 0.76 8.09 8.53
C TYR A 161 1.80 9.01 7.87
N SER A 162 1.75 10.32 8.11
CA SER A 162 2.78 11.27 7.66
C SER A 162 4.15 10.93 8.25
N GLY A 163 4.18 10.30 9.44
CA GLY A 163 5.38 9.87 10.14
C GLY A 163 6.27 11.03 10.56
N ILE A 164 5.70 12.19 10.84
CA ILE A 164 6.42 13.32 11.43
C ILE A 164 6.42 13.11 12.94
N GLU A 165 7.48 12.49 13.43
CA GLU A 165 7.60 12.06 14.82
C GLU A 165 8.93 12.48 15.42
N PHE A 166 8.89 12.87 16.68
CA PHE A 166 10.06 13.27 17.46
C PHE A 166 10.15 12.39 18.70
N LYS A 167 11.31 11.76 18.87
CA LYS A 167 11.54 10.79 19.95
C LYS A 167 11.34 11.46 21.31
N ALA A 168 10.78 10.70 22.24
CA ALA A 168 10.71 11.06 23.66
C ALA A 168 12.08 11.50 24.19
N GLU A 169 12.10 12.53 25.05
CA GLU A 169 13.28 13.11 25.68
C GLU A 169 14.29 13.77 24.70
N SER A 170 14.03 13.77 23.39
CA SER A 170 14.87 14.42 22.39
C SER A 170 14.84 15.96 22.52
N ASN A 171 15.87 16.61 22.03
CA ASN A 171 15.92 18.07 22.01
C ASN A 171 14.83 18.67 21.11
N GLU A 172 14.50 17.99 20.03
CA GLU A 172 13.46 18.38 19.09
C GLU A 172 12.08 18.32 19.76
N SER A 173 11.79 17.23 20.49
CA SER A 173 10.53 17.10 21.24
C SER A 173 10.39 18.20 22.28
N LYS A 174 11.41 18.46 23.08
CA LYS A 174 11.45 19.53 24.09
C LYS A 174 11.24 20.90 23.47
N LYS A 175 11.88 21.19 22.33
CA LYS A 175 11.71 22.46 21.61
C LYS A 175 10.30 22.65 21.09
N ILE A 176 9.65 21.60 20.58
CA ILE A 176 8.25 21.66 20.12
C ILE A 176 7.32 21.93 21.29
N VAL A 177 7.49 21.25 22.42
CA VAL A 177 6.72 21.49 23.64
C VAL A 177 6.85 22.96 24.10
N GLU A 178 8.08 23.50 24.08
CA GLU A 178 8.32 24.88 24.44
C GLU A 178 7.62 25.88 23.48
N ILE A 179 7.67 25.63 22.16
CA ILE A 179 6.96 26.45 21.17
C ILE A 179 5.45 26.38 21.39
N LEU A 180 4.89 25.18 21.54
CA LEU A 180 3.46 24.99 21.81
C LEU A 180 3.01 25.77 23.05
N LYS A 181 3.80 25.76 24.11
CA LYS A 181 3.50 26.51 25.33
C LYS A 181 3.63 28.01 25.14
N LYS A 182 4.75 28.48 24.58
CA LYS A 182 5.05 29.92 24.51
C LYS A 182 4.25 30.65 23.43
N GLU A 183 4.14 30.06 22.24
CA GLU A 183 3.54 30.71 21.08
C GLU A 183 2.03 30.44 20.97
N PHE A 184 1.58 29.26 21.42
CA PHE A 184 0.17 28.84 21.26
C PHE A 184 -0.58 28.72 22.58
N GLY A 185 0.06 28.88 23.75
CA GLY A 185 -0.58 28.78 25.06
C GLY A 185 -1.05 27.36 25.39
N ILE A 186 -0.44 26.34 24.79
CA ILE A 186 -0.85 24.93 24.97
C ILE A 186 -0.12 24.36 26.19
N ASP A 187 -0.83 24.18 27.31
CA ASP A 187 -0.33 23.59 28.57
C ASP A 187 -0.83 22.17 28.84
N GLN A 188 -1.55 21.54 27.91
CA GLN A 188 -2.18 20.23 28.11
C GLN A 188 -1.21 19.06 28.08
N ILE A 189 0.08 19.28 27.73
CA ILE A 189 1.10 18.23 27.73
C ILE A 189 1.48 17.92 29.18
N ARG A 190 0.98 16.79 29.68
CA ARG A 190 1.08 16.42 31.10
C ARG A 190 2.50 16.14 31.58
N PHE A 191 3.33 15.56 30.73
CA PHE A 191 4.72 15.17 31.05
C PHE A 191 5.69 15.73 30.00
N PRO A 192 5.98 17.05 30.04
CA PRO A 192 6.70 17.74 28.96
C PRO A 192 8.14 17.27 28.79
N ASP A 193 8.79 16.78 29.85
CA ASP A 193 10.20 16.38 29.80
C ASP A 193 10.44 15.01 29.16
N THR A 194 9.44 14.13 29.22
CA THR A 194 9.56 12.73 28.78
C THR A 194 8.65 12.40 27.59
N VAL A 195 7.90 13.38 27.04
CA VAL A 195 6.98 13.14 25.94
C VAL A 195 7.69 12.98 24.60
N GLY A 196 7.19 12.05 23.76
CA GLY A 196 7.42 12.05 22.33
C GLY A 196 6.30 12.82 21.64
N ILE A 197 6.62 13.51 20.53
CA ILE A 197 5.65 14.32 19.79
C ILE A 197 5.45 13.73 18.40
N GLY A 198 4.18 13.54 18.01
CA GLY A 198 3.76 13.24 16.65
C GLY A 198 2.94 14.39 16.07
N VAL A 199 3.22 14.78 14.83
CA VAL A 199 2.46 15.79 14.12
C VAL A 199 1.46 15.10 13.20
N LYS A 200 0.21 15.54 13.28
CA LYS A 200 -0.91 15.02 12.51
C LYS A 200 -1.38 16.07 11.49
N PRO A 201 -0.77 16.15 10.29
CA PRO A 201 -1.23 17.07 9.26
C PRO A 201 -2.51 16.55 8.61
N ILE A 202 -3.46 17.44 8.36
CA ILE A 202 -4.69 17.17 7.61
C ILE A 202 -4.91 18.34 6.69
N SER A 203 -4.73 18.14 5.38
CA SER A 203 -4.91 19.19 4.38
C SER A 203 -6.30 19.15 3.76
N LYS A 204 -6.70 20.29 3.20
CA LYS A 204 -7.92 20.38 2.39
C LYS A 204 -7.80 19.51 1.14
N GLU A 205 -6.68 19.59 0.45
CA GLU A 205 -6.39 18.85 -0.77
C GLU A 205 -6.37 17.33 -0.54
N GLY A 206 -5.75 16.86 0.56
CA GLY A 206 -5.75 15.45 0.96
C GLY A 206 -7.16 14.95 1.23
N THR A 207 -7.98 15.74 1.93
CA THR A 207 -9.38 15.41 2.22
C THR A 207 -10.22 15.39 0.93
N GLU A 208 -10.10 16.42 0.09
CA GLU A 208 -10.84 16.52 -1.16
C GLU A 208 -10.57 15.35 -2.11
N ARG A 209 -9.30 14.94 -2.28
CA ARG A 209 -8.95 13.82 -3.15
C ARG A 209 -9.50 12.49 -2.65
N LEU A 210 -9.55 12.26 -1.33
CA LEU A 210 -10.16 11.07 -0.74
C LEU A 210 -11.69 11.06 -0.98
N VAL A 211 -12.39 12.15 -0.66
CA VAL A 211 -13.84 12.28 -0.84
C VAL A 211 -14.23 12.16 -2.33
N LYS A 212 -13.45 12.76 -3.22
CA LYS A 212 -13.67 12.64 -4.67
C LYS A 212 -13.60 11.19 -5.14
N LYS A 213 -12.70 10.36 -4.56
CA LYS A 213 -12.65 8.93 -4.90
C LYS A 213 -13.88 8.16 -4.42
N VAL A 214 -14.41 8.47 -3.24
CA VAL A 214 -15.66 7.89 -2.74
C VAL A 214 -16.79 8.20 -3.73
N SER A 215 -17.00 9.46 -4.06
CA SER A 215 -18.09 9.90 -4.96
C SER A 215 -18.01 9.28 -6.34
N ILE A 216 -16.82 9.17 -6.94
CA ILE A 216 -16.63 8.52 -8.25
C ILE A 216 -16.94 7.02 -8.17
N SER A 217 -16.57 6.37 -7.08
CA SER A 217 -16.84 4.93 -6.90
C SER A 217 -18.32 4.65 -6.73
N GLU A 218 -19.05 5.48 -6.00
CA GLU A 218 -20.52 5.38 -5.90
C GLU A 218 -21.20 5.54 -7.26
N LEU A 219 -20.81 6.54 -8.04
CA LEU A 219 -21.35 6.77 -9.38
C LEU A 219 -21.09 5.57 -10.33
N ASN A 220 -19.93 4.96 -10.26
CA ASN A 220 -19.60 3.79 -11.06
C ASN A 220 -20.37 2.54 -10.62
N MET A 221 -20.65 2.37 -9.32
CA MET A 221 -21.49 1.27 -8.83
C MET A 221 -22.96 1.42 -9.24
N ILE A 222 -23.50 2.64 -9.23
CA ILE A 222 -24.88 2.92 -9.68
C ILE A 222 -25.05 2.59 -11.17
N ASN A 223 -24.01 2.76 -11.99
CA ASN A 223 -24.02 2.44 -13.42
C ASN A 223 -23.82 0.93 -13.72
N LEU A 224 -23.57 0.10 -12.72
CA LEU A 224 -23.42 -1.36 -12.84
C LEU A 224 -24.66 -2.14 -12.34
N LEU A 225 -25.66 -1.44 -11.81
CA LEU A 225 -26.98 -1.96 -11.43
C LEU A 225 -28.02 -1.60 -12.50
#